data_c2540cdcd91d7490368ab4490de6a63a
#
_entry.id   c2540cdcd91d7490368ab4490de6a63a
#
_cell.length_a   1.000
_cell.length_b   1.000
_cell.length_c   1.000
_cell.angle_alpha   90.00
_cell.angle_beta   90.00
_cell.angle_gamma   90.00
#
_symmetry.space_group_name_H-M   'P 1'
#
loop_
_entity.id
_entity.type
_entity.pdbx_description
1 polymer ?
#
loop_
_entity_poly.entity_id
_entity_poly.type
_entity_poly.pdbx_seq_one_letter_code
_entity_poly.pdbx_strand_id
1 'polypeptide(L)'
;MKKIFLLLFLLLLPNLANSACDDTLTDGVDFTNCRFTEGNDLSGSYVPNSNFSFASLIQVNFDKSIMMNSILAFGTFPESTFIRANLYESNLQGGNFEKTNFTGANLTRVDFMGSTLIEANFQNSNLMGANFTSSNMINANFDGANLTGATWTNGQTCGPESIGICKQ
;
A
#
# COMPACT_ATOMS: atom_id res chain seq x y z
N MET A 1 21.36 32.51 -52.95
CA MET A 1 20.34 31.55 -52.53
C MET A 1 20.75 30.97 -51.17
N LYS A 2 20.26 31.56 -50.08
CA LYS A 2 20.56 31.10 -48.72
C LYS A 2 19.50 30.05 -48.34
N LYS A 3 19.91 28.78 -48.18
CA LYS A 3 19.06 27.73 -47.63
C LYS A 3 18.91 27.98 -46.15
N ILE A 4 17.70 28.34 -45.72
CA ILE A 4 17.32 28.40 -44.31
C ILE A 4 17.13 26.95 -43.88
N PHE A 5 18.09 26.45 -43.10
CA PHE A 5 17.93 25.22 -42.31
C PHE A 5 16.94 25.54 -41.17
N LEU A 6 15.68 25.22 -41.38
CA LEU A 6 14.71 25.18 -40.31
C LEU A 6 15.05 23.99 -39.41
N LEU A 7 15.87 24.25 -38.38
CA LEU A 7 16.13 23.31 -37.33
C LEU A 7 14.81 23.13 -36.59
N LEU A 8 14.13 22.01 -36.91
CA LEU A 8 13.00 21.52 -36.13
C LEU A 8 13.57 21.16 -34.75
N PHE A 9 13.59 22.14 -33.84
CA PHE A 9 13.80 21.92 -32.42
C PHE A 9 12.53 21.19 -31.95
N LEU A 10 12.49 19.87 -32.23
CA LEU A 10 11.56 18.98 -31.53
C LEU A 10 11.95 19.11 -30.07
N LEU A 11 11.25 19.98 -29.36
CA LEU A 11 11.22 20.01 -27.91
C LEU A 11 10.91 18.58 -27.45
N LEU A 12 11.96 17.80 -27.24
CA LEU A 12 11.99 16.79 -26.24
C LEU A 12 11.68 17.54 -24.93
N LEU A 13 10.38 17.76 -24.67
CA LEU A 13 9.93 17.92 -23.31
C LEU A 13 10.49 16.69 -22.60
N PRO A 14 11.40 16.84 -21.65
CA PRO A 14 11.65 15.71 -20.79
C PRO A 14 10.26 15.31 -20.32
N ASN A 15 9.87 14.06 -20.54
CA ASN A 15 8.81 13.49 -19.78
C ASN A 15 9.08 13.95 -18.36
N LEU A 16 8.21 14.80 -17.83
CA LEU A 16 8.06 15.02 -16.40
C LEU A 16 7.47 13.73 -15.79
N ALA A 17 8.00 12.58 -16.20
CA ALA A 17 7.92 11.35 -15.47
C ALA A 17 8.78 11.58 -14.25
N ASN A 18 8.16 12.04 -13.21
CA ASN A 18 8.51 12.00 -11.82
C ASN A 18 9.96 11.58 -11.55
N SER A 19 10.90 12.55 -11.57
CA SER A 19 12.26 12.30 -11.08
C SER A 19 12.26 11.79 -9.63
N ALA A 20 11.19 12.02 -8.87
CA ALA A 20 10.97 11.48 -7.53
C ALA A 20 10.74 9.95 -7.50
N CYS A 21 10.32 9.33 -8.60
CA CYS A 21 10.08 7.88 -8.64
C CYS A 21 11.36 7.05 -8.82
N ASP A 22 12.46 7.69 -9.16
CA ASP A 22 13.80 7.09 -9.27
C ASP A 22 14.63 7.32 -8.01
N ASP A 23 14.05 7.94 -6.98
CA ASP A 23 14.72 8.20 -5.72
C ASP A 23 15.14 6.91 -5.02
N THR A 24 16.25 6.98 -4.30
CA THR A 24 16.72 5.85 -3.50
C THR A 24 15.72 5.55 -2.37
N LEU A 25 15.47 4.27 -2.13
CA LEU A 25 14.59 3.79 -1.06
C LEU A 25 15.21 4.15 0.31
N THR A 26 14.73 5.21 0.92
CA THR A 26 15.21 5.73 2.21
C THR A 26 14.04 6.12 3.12
N ASP A 27 14.34 6.42 4.38
CA ASP A 27 13.39 6.97 5.33
C ASP A 27 12.80 8.30 4.83
N GLY A 28 11.47 8.43 4.87
CA GLY A 28 10.76 9.65 4.52
C GLY A 28 10.71 9.97 3.02
N VAL A 29 11.01 9.01 2.13
CA VAL A 29 10.96 9.24 0.67
C VAL A 29 9.53 9.57 0.21
N ASP A 30 9.41 10.49 -0.74
CA ASP A 30 8.14 10.89 -1.34
C ASP A 30 7.95 10.31 -2.76
N PHE A 31 7.09 9.31 -2.85
CA PHE A 31 6.66 8.66 -4.10
C PHE A 31 5.22 9.01 -4.49
N THR A 32 4.72 10.17 -4.06
CA THR A 32 3.37 10.63 -4.38
C THR A 32 3.13 10.65 -5.89
N ASN A 33 2.02 10.05 -6.33
CA ASN A 33 1.66 9.89 -7.75
C ASN A 33 2.67 9.11 -8.60
N CYS A 34 3.65 8.45 -8.01
CA CYS A 34 4.61 7.64 -8.75
C CYS A 34 3.96 6.43 -9.42
N ARG A 35 4.48 6.09 -10.59
CA ARG A 35 4.14 4.85 -11.27
C ARG A 35 5.33 3.92 -11.29
N PHE A 36 5.25 2.87 -10.51
CA PHE A 36 6.25 1.81 -10.49
C PHE A 36 6.04 0.84 -11.65
N THR A 37 7.12 0.23 -12.11
CA THR A 37 7.01 -0.84 -13.11
C THR A 37 6.34 -2.05 -12.47
N GLU A 38 5.43 -2.68 -13.21
CA GLU A 38 4.77 -3.92 -12.77
C GLU A 38 5.81 -4.99 -12.43
N GLY A 39 5.62 -5.64 -11.28
CA GLY A 39 6.52 -6.67 -10.78
C GLY A 39 7.82 -6.15 -10.16
N ASN A 40 7.99 -4.84 -9.91
CA ASN A 40 9.16 -4.34 -9.19
C ASN A 40 9.37 -5.08 -7.87
N ASP A 41 10.63 -5.41 -7.58
CA ASP A 41 11.02 -6.03 -6.31
C ASP A 41 11.58 -4.97 -5.35
N LEU A 42 10.77 -4.62 -4.35
CA LEU A 42 11.09 -3.72 -3.24
C LEU A 42 11.16 -4.48 -1.92
N SER A 43 11.37 -5.79 -1.97
CA SER A 43 11.43 -6.65 -0.80
C SER A 43 12.58 -6.26 0.14
N GLY A 44 12.33 -6.31 1.45
CA GLY A 44 13.30 -5.94 2.45
C GLY A 44 13.69 -4.46 2.49
N SER A 45 13.04 -3.60 1.70
CA SER A 45 13.32 -2.16 1.70
C SER A 45 13.06 -1.53 3.08
N TYR A 46 13.85 -0.50 3.42
CA TYR A 46 13.67 0.30 4.62
C TYR A 46 13.20 1.70 4.22
N VAL A 47 11.89 1.91 4.27
CA VAL A 47 11.22 3.14 3.82
C VAL A 47 10.13 3.58 4.83
N PRO A 48 10.45 3.71 6.14
CA PRO A 48 9.48 4.22 7.09
C PRO A 48 9.16 5.69 6.79
N ASN A 49 8.04 6.19 7.31
CA ASN A 49 7.57 7.57 7.14
C ASN A 49 7.43 8.05 5.69
N SER A 50 7.43 7.12 4.72
CA SER A 50 7.42 7.42 3.29
C SER A 50 6.00 7.66 2.77
N ASN A 51 5.89 8.41 1.68
CA ASN A 51 4.63 8.78 1.07
C ASN A 51 4.46 8.11 -0.30
N PHE A 52 3.54 7.16 -0.40
CA PHE A 52 3.12 6.47 -1.62
C PHE A 52 1.68 6.85 -2.02
N SER A 53 1.18 8.01 -1.58
CA SER A 53 -0.19 8.43 -1.89
C SER A 53 -0.40 8.54 -3.39
N PHE A 54 -1.54 8.01 -3.86
CA PHE A 54 -1.90 8.00 -5.29
C PHE A 54 -0.90 7.27 -6.19
N ALA A 55 0.09 6.57 -5.64
CA ALA A 55 1.05 5.82 -6.44
C ALA A 55 0.39 4.57 -7.06
N SER A 56 0.92 4.14 -8.21
CA SER A 56 0.52 2.91 -8.88
C SER A 56 1.62 1.86 -8.74
N LEU A 57 1.32 0.78 -8.02
CA LEU A 57 2.24 -0.27 -7.61
C LEU A 57 1.60 -1.65 -7.84
N ILE A 58 1.30 -1.94 -9.10
CA ILE A 58 0.63 -3.19 -9.51
C ILE A 58 1.64 -4.34 -9.45
N GLN A 59 1.30 -5.44 -8.75
CA GLN A 59 2.14 -6.65 -8.63
C GLN A 59 3.54 -6.39 -8.06
N VAL A 60 3.72 -5.33 -7.26
CA VAL A 60 5.00 -4.98 -6.65
C VAL A 60 5.23 -5.82 -5.39
N ASN A 61 6.47 -6.26 -5.21
CA ASN A 61 6.88 -7.06 -4.06
C ASN A 61 7.45 -6.16 -2.94
N PHE A 62 6.75 -6.08 -1.80
CA PHE A 62 7.20 -5.41 -0.57
C PHE A 62 7.44 -6.40 0.59
N ASP A 63 7.69 -7.67 0.29
CA ASP A 63 7.87 -8.66 1.34
C ASP A 63 9.00 -8.28 2.30
N LYS A 64 8.72 -8.40 3.60
CA LYS A 64 9.67 -8.05 4.69
C LYS A 64 10.13 -6.59 4.70
N SER A 65 9.51 -5.71 3.93
CA SER A 65 9.84 -4.28 3.97
C SER A 65 9.46 -3.65 5.31
N ILE A 66 10.13 -2.56 5.66
CA ILE A 66 9.84 -1.74 6.84
C ILE A 66 9.27 -0.41 6.36
N MET A 67 7.95 -0.23 6.54
CA MET A 67 7.15 0.88 6.03
C MET A 67 6.31 1.52 7.15
N MET A 68 6.80 1.50 8.39
CA MET A 68 6.07 2.06 9.53
C MET A 68 5.75 3.54 9.32
N ASN A 69 4.57 3.98 9.78
CA ASN A 69 4.09 5.36 9.68
C ASN A 69 4.03 5.91 8.23
N SER A 70 4.01 5.04 7.23
CA SER A 70 3.96 5.46 5.82
C SER A 70 2.54 5.75 5.37
N ILE A 71 2.42 6.54 4.30
CA ILE A 71 1.14 6.92 3.71
C ILE A 71 1.01 6.23 2.34
N LEU A 72 0.06 5.29 2.22
CA LEU A 72 -0.27 4.58 0.99
C LEU A 72 -1.70 4.94 0.52
N ALA A 73 -2.24 6.03 1.05
CA ALA A 73 -3.63 6.42 0.84
C ALA A 73 -3.93 6.69 -0.64
N PHE A 74 -5.10 6.22 -1.10
CA PHE A 74 -5.58 6.35 -2.48
C PHE A 74 -4.64 5.77 -3.54
N GLY A 75 -3.63 5.01 -3.15
CA GLY A 75 -2.73 4.29 -4.04
C GLY A 75 -3.38 3.03 -4.62
N THR A 76 -2.74 2.45 -5.64
CA THR A 76 -3.24 1.28 -6.36
C THR A 76 -2.21 0.16 -6.26
N PHE A 77 -2.52 -0.89 -5.50
CA PHE A 77 -1.62 -2.01 -5.14
C PHE A 77 -2.20 -3.39 -5.48
N PRO A 78 -2.99 -3.60 -6.55
CA PRO A 78 -3.60 -4.90 -6.80
C PRO A 78 -2.52 -5.96 -7.03
N GLU A 79 -2.79 -7.17 -6.50
CA GLU A 79 -1.91 -8.34 -6.61
C GLU A 79 -0.48 -8.12 -6.07
N SER A 80 -0.22 -7.02 -5.35
CA SER A 80 1.07 -6.78 -4.71
C SER A 80 1.24 -7.62 -3.45
N THR A 81 2.49 -7.82 -3.02
CA THR A 81 2.77 -8.61 -1.84
C THR A 81 3.45 -7.78 -0.74
N PHE A 82 2.98 -7.99 0.51
CA PHE A 82 3.50 -7.39 1.74
C PHE A 82 3.73 -8.49 2.79
N ILE A 83 4.16 -9.68 2.36
CA ILE A 83 4.34 -10.83 3.25
C ILE A 83 5.38 -10.50 4.33
N ARG A 84 4.96 -10.55 5.61
CA ARG A 84 5.78 -10.19 6.76
C ARG A 84 6.33 -8.75 6.73
N ALA A 85 5.75 -7.86 5.95
CA ALA A 85 6.09 -6.45 5.98
C ALA A 85 5.65 -5.80 7.30
N ASN A 86 6.32 -4.72 7.69
CA ASN A 86 5.94 -3.92 8.85
C ASN A 86 5.34 -2.58 8.40
N LEU A 87 4.01 -2.48 8.51
CA LEU A 87 3.21 -1.28 8.19
C LEU A 87 2.57 -0.67 9.46
N TYR A 88 3.18 -0.87 10.63
CA TYR A 88 2.69 -0.32 11.89
C TYR A 88 2.29 1.16 11.76
N GLU A 89 1.07 1.51 12.20
CA GLU A 89 0.51 2.88 12.17
C GLU A 89 0.50 3.56 10.79
N SER A 90 0.52 2.81 9.69
CA SER A 90 0.47 3.38 8.33
C SER A 90 -0.95 3.70 7.89
N ASN A 91 -1.08 4.68 7.00
CA ASN A 91 -2.35 5.12 6.42
C ASN A 91 -2.55 4.49 5.02
N LEU A 92 -3.53 3.60 4.90
CA LEU A 92 -3.92 2.92 3.66
C LEU A 92 -5.35 3.29 3.20
N GLN A 93 -5.88 4.42 3.69
CA GLN A 93 -7.25 4.86 3.40
C GLN A 93 -7.54 4.97 1.91
N GLY A 94 -8.72 4.52 1.48
CA GLY A 94 -9.20 4.65 0.12
C GLY A 94 -8.35 3.99 -0.95
N GLY A 95 -7.31 3.25 -0.57
CA GLY A 95 -6.43 2.54 -1.49
C GLY A 95 -7.10 1.30 -2.11
N ASN A 96 -6.61 0.89 -3.27
CA ASN A 96 -7.00 -0.38 -3.91
C ASN A 96 -5.94 -1.46 -3.61
N PHE A 97 -6.33 -2.43 -2.80
CA PHE A 97 -5.53 -3.59 -2.39
C PHE A 97 -6.21 -4.91 -2.81
N GLU A 98 -6.92 -4.92 -3.93
CA GLU A 98 -7.54 -6.13 -4.46
C GLU A 98 -6.50 -7.24 -4.65
N LYS A 99 -6.78 -8.44 -4.12
CA LYS A 99 -5.88 -9.62 -4.15
C LYS A 99 -4.49 -9.39 -3.57
N THR A 100 -4.30 -8.32 -2.83
CA THR A 100 -3.02 -8.04 -2.16
C THR A 100 -2.74 -9.07 -1.06
N ASN A 101 -1.48 -9.50 -0.93
CA ASN A 101 -1.09 -10.49 0.06
C ASN A 101 -0.38 -9.85 1.26
N PHE A 102 -1.06 -9.81 2.41
CA PHE A 102 -0.55 -9.32 3.69
C PHE A 102 -0.23 -10.45 4.67
N THR A 103 0.02 -11.67 4.20
CA THR A 103 0.28 -12.82 5.08
C THR A 103 1.39 -12.53 6.08
N GLY A 104 1.07 -12.68 7.37
CA GLY A 104 2.01 -12.47 8.47
C GLY A 104 2.52 -11.04 8.65
N ALA A 105 1.95 -10.06 7.96
CA ALA A 105 2.34 -8.65 8.09
C ALA A 105 1.99 -8.09 9.48
N ASN A 106 2.78 -7.12 9.94
CA ASN A 106 2.41 -6.27 11.07
C ASN A 106 1.60 -5.07 10.58
N LEU A 107 0.29 -5.15 10.77
CA LEU A 107 -0.70 -4.14 10.40
C LEU A 107 -1.35 -3.51 11.64
N THR A 108 -0.65 -3.53 12.77
CA THR A 108 -1.15 -2.94 14.02
C THR A 108 -1.46 -1.45 13.82
N ARG A 109 -2.68 -1.04 14.15
CA ARG A 109 -3.21 0.33 14.02
C ARG A 109 -3.16 0.90 12.61
N VAL A 110 -3.11 0.06 11.58
CA VAL A 110 -3.22 0.51 10.19
C VAL A 110 -4.63 1.05 9.92
N ASP A 111 -4.72 2.12 9.13
CA ASP A 111 -5.99 2.67 8.69
C ASP A 111 -6.35 2.24 7.28
N PHE A 112 -7.30 1.32 7.15
CA PHE A 112 -7.89 0.84 5.89
C PHE A 112 -9.26 1.47 5.58
N MET A 113 -9.62 2.58 6.23
CA MET A 113 -10.95 3.18 6.04
C MET A 113 -11.24 3.42 4.55
N GLY A 114 -12.40 2.93 4.08
CA GLY A 114 -12.86 3.11 2.69
C GLY A 114 -12.03 2.41 1.62
N SER A 115 -11.08 1.55 1.98
CA SER A 115 -10.24 0.84 1.02
C SER A 115 -10.96 -0.34 0.35
N THR A 116 -10.47 -0.74 -0.82
CA THR A 116 -10.87 -1.96 -1.53
C THR A 116 -9.90 -3.08 -1.16
N LEU A 117 -10.42 -4.13 -0.49
CA LEU A 117 -9.68 -5.28 0.02
C LEU A 117 -10.27 -6.60 -0.50
N ILE A 118 -10.90 -6.56 -1.68
CA ILE A 118 -11.53 -7.73 -2.30
C ILE A 118 -10.48 -8.83 -2.50
N GLU A 119 -10.76 -10.03 -2.00
CA GLU A 119 -9.85 -11.18 -2.07
C GLU A 119 -8.45 -10.94 -1.46
N ALA A 120 -8.27 -9.90 -0.64
CA ALA A 120 -7.02 -9.66 0.06
C ALA A 120 -6.75 -10.77 1.08
N ASN A 121 -5.47 -11.14 1.24
CA ASN A 121 -5.08 -12.21 2.15
C ASN A 121 -4.36 -11.62 3.39
N PHE A 122 -5.02 -11.70 4.55
CA PHE A 122 -4.50 -11.28 5.86
C PHE A 122 -4.10 -12.46 6.76
N GLN A 123 -3.91 -13.64 6.18
CA GLN A 123 -3.64 -14.84 6.97
C GLN A 123 -2.47 -14.63 7.95
N ASN A 124 -2.69 -14.95 9.23
CA ASN A 124 -1.70 -14.83 10.31
C ASN A 124 -1.12 -13.40 10.50
N SER A 125 -1.76 -12.36 9.98
CA SER A 125 -1.33 -10.98 10.19
C SER A 125 -1.69 -10.45 11.58
N ASN A 126 -0.99 -9.43 12.04
CA ASN A 126 -1.37 -8.69 13.24
C ASN A 126 -2.13 -7.42 12.86
N LEU A 127 -3.45 -7.42 13.05
CA LEU A 127 -4.39 -6.34 12.75
C LEU A 127 -4.94 -5.67 14.03
N MET A 128 -4.23 -5.80 15.14
CA MET A 128 -4.66 -5.21 16.41
C MET A 128 -4.88 -3.70 16.28
N GLY A 129 -6.10 -3.25 16.57
CA GLY A 129 -6.49 -1.84 16.48
C GLY A 129 -6.56 -1.26 15.06
N ALA A 130 -6.53 -2.09 14.01
CA ALA A 130 -6.71 -1.64 12.63
C ALA A 130 -8.12 -1.09 12.38
N ASN A 131 -8.26 -0.15 11.46
CA ASN A 131 -9.54 0.46 11.11
C ASN A 131 -10.01 0.01 9.72
N PHE A 132 -11.11 -0.75 9.65
CA PHE A 132 -11.75 -1.21 8.41
C PHE A 132 -13.07 -0.49 8.12
N THR A 133 -13.36 0.62 8.78
CA THR A 133 -14.63 1.35 8.58
C THR A 133 -14.89 1.61 7.11
N SER A 134 -16.07 1.20 6.62
CA SER A 134 -16.49 1.40 5.22
C SER A 134 -15.59 0.74 4.15
N SER A 135 -14.66 -0.14 4.51
CA SER A 135 -13.87 -0.89 3.53
C SER A 135 -14.68 -2.02 2.87
N ASN A 136 -14.31 -2.38 1.64
CA ASN A 136 -14.88 -3.52 0.93
C ASN A 136 -13.96 -4.74 1.06
N MET A 137 -14.37 -5.73 1.85
CA MET A 137 -13.59 -6.92 2.19
C MET A 137 -14.20 -8.22 1.65
N ILE A 138 -14.91 -8.17 0.51
CA ILE A 138 -15.52 -9.36 -0.09
C ILE A 138 -14.45 -10.42 -0.33
N ASN A 139 -14.68 -11.65 0.20
CA ASN A 139 -13.76 -12.79 0.10
C ASN A 139 -12.35 -12.56 0.68
N ALA A 140 -12.13 -11.54 1.50
CA ALA A 140 -10.85 -11.38 2.19
C ALA A 140 -10.63 -12.52 3.20
N ASN A 141 -9.40 -13.02 3.27
CA ASN A 141 -9.02 -14.11 4.17
C ASN A 141 -8.34 -13.56 5.44
N PHE A 142 -8.96 -13.80 6.60
CA PHE A 142 -8.43 -13.40 7.92
C PHE A 142 -7.98 -14.59 8.76
N ASP A 143 -7.84 -15.81 8.22
CA ASP A 143 -7.48 -17.00 8.98
C ASP A 143 -6.23 -16.76 9.85
N GLY A 144 -6.35 -16.96 11.16
CA GLY A 144 -5.28 -16.75 12.12
C GLY A 144 -4.88 -15.29 12.36
N ALA A 145 -5.51 -14.31 11.71
CA ALA A 145 -5.21 -12.89 11.94
C ALA A 145 -5.68 -12.44 13.34
N ASN A 146 -4.87 -11.61 13.99
CA ASN A 146 -5.24 -10.97 15.26
C ASN A 146 -6.02 -9.68 15.02
N LEU A 147 -7.33 -9.70 15.25
CA LEU A 147 -8.27 -8.59 15.04
C LEU A 147 -8.65 -7.87 16.36
N THR A 148 -7.97 -8.15 17.46
CA THR A 148 -8.30 -7.56 18.77
C THR A 148 -8.29 -6.04 18.72
N GLY A 149 -9.41 -5.42 19.08
CA GLY A 149 -9.54 -3.95 19.07
C GLY A 149 -9.65 -3.32 17.69
N ALA A 150 -9.69 -4.10 16.61
CA ALA A 150 -9.90 -3.56 15.27
C ALA A 150 -11.33 -2.99 15.14
N THR A 151 -11.48 -1.91 14.39
CA THR A 151 -12.80 -1.36 14.02
C THR A 151 -13.26 -2.00 12.71
N TRP A 152 -14.41 -2.67 12.76
CA TRP A 152 -14.95 -3.39 11.60
C TRP A 152 -15.68 -2.46 10.62
N THR A 153 -16.12 -2.97 9.48
CA THR A 153 -16.74 -2.19 8.40
C THR A 153 -17.97 -1.40 8.82
N ASN A 154 -18.69 -1.87 9.83
CA ASN A 154 -19.88 -1.22 10.42
C ASN A 154 -19.54 -0.23 11.56
N GLY A 155 -18.26 0.01 11.84
CA GLY A 155 -17.79 0.88 12.91
C GLY A 155 -17.76 0.23 14.30
N GLN A 156 -18.10 -1.05 14.44
CA GLN A 156 -18.03 -1.76 15.71
C GLN A 156 -16.61 -2.28 15.97
N THR A 157 -16.23 -2.30 17.25
CA THR A 157 -14.89 -2.76 17.66
C THR A 157 -14.92 -4.27 17.92
N CYS A 158 -13.94 -4.98 17.38
CA CYS A 158 -13.69 -6.39 17.66
C CYS A 158 -13.20 -6.58 19.09
N GLY A 159 -13.86 -7.43 19.85
CA GLY A 159 -13.51 -7.73 21.24
C GLY A 159 -12.16 -8.45 21.39
N PRO A 160 -11.77 -8.72 22.65
CA PRO A 160 -10.57 -9.52 22.93
C PRO A 160 -10.70 -10.94 22.33
N GLU A 161 -9.55 -11.54 22.02
CA GLU A 161 -9.47 -12.86 21.40
C GLU A 161 -10.17 -12.98 20.03
N SER A 162 -10.31 -11.88 19.30
CA SER A 162 -10.77 -11.88 17.90
C SER A 162 -9.68 -12.39 16.98
N ILE A 163 -9.59 -13.72 16.83
CA ILE A 163 -8.61 -14.37 15.94
C ILE A 163 -9.36 -14.97 14.74
N GLY A 164 -8.96 -14.56 13.54
CA GLY A 164 -9.59 -14.99 12.28
C GLY A 164 -11.00 -14.47 12.05
N ILE A 165 -11.70 -14.06 13.08
CA ILE A 165 -13.06 -13.53 13.04
C ILE A 165 -13.23 -12.39 14.06
N CYS A 166 -13.92 -11.33 13.66
CA CYS A 166 -14.27 -10.24 14.57
C CYS A 166 -15.39 -10.68 15.51
N LYS A 167 -15.08 -10.82 16.80
CA LYS A 167 -16.07 -11.05 17.87
C LYS A 167 -16.54 -9.68 18.36
N GLN A 168 -17.82 -9.41 18.27
CA GLN A 168 -18.47 -8.17 18.71
C GLN A 168 -19.21 -8.36 20.03
#